data_b1cb8ed6eb48077a524ea693e44f8213
#
_entry.id   b1cb8ed6eb48077a524ea693e44f8213
#
_cell.length_a   1.000
_cell.length_b   1.000
_cell.length_c   1.000
_cell.angle_alpha   90.00
_cell.angle_beta   90.00
_cell.angle_gamma   90.00
#
_symmetry.space_group_name_H-M   'P 1'
#
loop_
_entity.id
_entity.type
_entity.pdbx_description
1 polymer ?
#
loop_
_entity_poly.entity_id
_entity_poly.type
_entity_poly.pdbx_seq_one_letter_code
_entity_poly.pdbx_strand_id
1 'polypeptide(L)'
;MAAEATLITHCGAQRVTRQDLAAFVPPPPTATWKPIKHSDLVDALHAELARRALQVRHEQYAVQHQGSMLFGTLDLAWGETGDSTAALGLRTANDKSMALQLAVGLKILVCDNLAFAGDLIALRRKHTAGLDLARDLARALDRYQERFPLLTAGVARLQTTPLADAAAKTVIYDLFAQRIVPLRFFPLVVRAYHEVDVPRYGPTLWALHNAVTAQIKALPPGPAFRATLRLGQLLGLR
;
A
#
# COMPACT_ATOMS: atom_id res chain seq x y z
N MET A 1 -8.91 -7.04 -21.52
CA MET A 1 -8.51 -7.80 -20.32
C MET A 1 -7.63 -6.88 -19.51
N ALA A 2 -8.08 -6.44 -18.33
CA ALA A 2 -7.25 -5.65 -17.43
C ALA A 2 -6.10 -6.53 -16.94
N ALA A 3 -4.86 -6.04 -17.05
CA ALA A 3 -3.70 -6.74 -16.52
C ALA A 3 -3.88 -6.88 -15.00
N GLU A 4 -3.82 -8.11 -14.47
CA GLU A 4 -3.86 -8.35 -13.03
C GLU A 4 -2.71 -7.57 -12.37
N ALA A 5 -3.06 -6.75 -11.38
CA ALA A 5 -2.08 -6.06 -10.57
C ALA A 5 -1.18 -7.09 -9.88
N THR A 6 0.04 -7.13 -10.33
CA THR A 6 1.00 -8.09 -9.83
C THR A 6 1.71 -7.51 -8.62
N LEU A 7 1.55 -8.12 -7.44
CA LEU A 7 2.43 -7.83 -6.30
C LEU A 7 3.87 -7.98 -6.79
N ILE A 8 4.62 -6.86 -6.84
CA ILE A 8 5.96 -6.88 -7.40
C ILE A 8 6.87 -7.59 -6.40
N THR A 9 7.24 -8.81 -6.74
CA THR A 9 8.20 -9.60 -5.95
C THR A 9 9.61 -9.13 -6.29
N HIS A 10 10.10 -8.11 -5.57
CA HIS A 10 11.49 -7.69 -5.65
C HIS A 10 12.34 -8.38 -4.57
N CYS A 11 13.63 -8.53 -4.86
CA CYS A 11 14.64 -8.93 -3.87
C CYS A 11 14.42 -10.32 -3.24
N GLY A 12 14.08 -11.33 -4.03
CA GLY A 12 13.98 -12.71 -3.53
C GLY A 12 12.69 -13.03 -2.78
N ALA A 13 11.66 -12.19 -2.89
CA ALA A 13 10.34 -12.54 -2.39
C ALA A 13 9.70 -13.61 -3.28
N GLN A 14 9.13 -14.64 -2.67
CA GLN A 14 8.39 -15.70 -3.33
C GLN A 14 6.89 -15.42 -3.25
N ARG A 15 6.20 -15.46 -4.39
CA ARG A 15 4.73 -15.46 -4.41
C ARG A 15 4.20 -16.75 -3.84
N VAL A 16 3.15 -16.62 -3.04
CA VAL A 16 2.47 -17.76 -2.41
C VAL A 16 0.96 -17.52 -2.46
N THR A 17 0.20 -18.60 -2.48
CA THR A 17 -1.25 -18.54 -2.30
C THR A 17 -1.59 -18.43 -0.82
N ARG A 18 -2.83 -18.08 -0.50
CA ARG A 18 -3.32 -18.11 0.88
C ARG A 18 -3.17 -19.50 1.52
N GLN A 19 -3.39 -20.55 0.75
CA GLN A 19 -3.26 -21.94 1.22
C GLN A 19 -1.80 -22.28 1.59
N ASP A 20 -0.84 -21.79 0.81
CA ASP A 20 0.58 -22.01 1.06
C ASP A 20 1.06 -21.39 2.38
N LEU A 21 0.36 -20.35 2.88
CA LEU A 21 0.73 -19.67 4.14
C LEU A 21 0.70 -20.60 5.35
N ALA A 22 -0.07 -21.66 5.30
CA ALA A 22 -0.13 -22.66 6.38
C ALA A 22 1.19 -23.42 6.58
N ALA A 23 2.00 -23.54 5.54
CA ALA A 23 3.28 -24.23 5.57
C ALA A 23 4.38 -23.46 6.34
N PHE A 24 4.23 -22.14 6.51
CA PHE A 24 5.21 -21.31 7.21
C PHE A 24 4.96 -21.32 8.72
N VAL A 25 5.71 -22.17 9.41
CA VAL A 25 5.62 -22.32 10.87
C VAL A 25 6.43 -21.18 11.53
N PRO A 26 5.82 -20.35 12.38
CA PRO A 26 6.55 -19.31 13.09
C PRO A 26 7.50 -19.90 14.12
N PRO A 27 8.58 -19.20 14.50
CA PRO A 27 9.46 -19.65 15.58
C PRO A 27 8.71 -19.68 16.93
N PRO A 28 9.21 -20.39 17.94
CA PRO A 28 8.58 -20.44 19.25
C PRO A 28 8.50 -19.05 19.90
N PRO A 29 7.45 -18.76 20.67
CA PRO A 29 7.30 -17.49 21.39
C PRO A 29 8.36 -17.37 22.49
N THR A 30 8.63 -16.12 22.88
CA THR A 30 9.40 -15.82 24.10
C THR A 30 8.49 -15.13 25.13
N ALA A 31 9.02 -14.86 26.33
CA ALA A 31 8.25 -14.21 27.40
C ALA A 31 7.60 -12.88 26.97
N THR A 32 8.25 -12.12 26.11
CA THR A 32 7.81 -10.78 25.68
C THR A 32 7.36 -10.70 24.22
N TRP A 33 7.65 -11.72 23.42
CA TRP A 33 7.41 -11.73 21.99
C TRP A 33 6.57 -12.92 21.56
N LYS A 34 5.50 -12.68 20.83
CA LYS A 34 4.56 -13.69 20.35
C LYS A 34 4.49 -13.60 18.82
N PRO A 35 5.12 -14.54 18.09
CA PRO A 35 5.01 -14.57 16.63
C PRO A 35 3.58 -14.91 16.23
N ILE A 36 3.19 -14.44 15.03
CA ILE A 36 1.86 -14.69 14.48
C ILE A 36 2.02 -15.58 13.27
N LYS A 37 1.35 -16.74 13.26
CA LYS A 37 1.31 -17.58 12.06
C LYS A 37 0.65 -16.78 10.92
N HIS A 38 1.25 -16.81 9.74
CA HIS A 38 0.79 -16.01 8.61
C HIS A 38 -0.63 -16.37 8.17
N SER A 39 -0.97 -17.66 8.16
CA SER A 39 -2.34 -18.13 7.89
C SER A 39 -3.33 -17.55 8.90
N ASP A 40 -3.02 -17.63 10.20
CA ASP A 40 -3.94 -17.17 11.25
C ASP A 40 -4.19 -15.65 11.16
N LEU A 41 -3.14 -14.88 10.79
CA LEU A 41 -3.27 -13.44 10.55
C LEU A 41 -4.21 -13.14 9.38
N VAL A 42 -4.01 -13.83 8.26
CA VAL A 42 -4.82 -13.63 7.05
C VAL A 42 -6.25 -14.08 7.29
N ASP A 43 -6.45 -15.21 7.96
CA ASP A 43 -7.79 -15.72 8.30
C ASP A 43 -8.53 -14.78 9.25
N ALA A 44 -7.85 -14.24 10.26
CA ALA A 44 -8.43 -13.23 11.14
C ALA A 44 -8.81 -11.94 10.39
N LEU A 45 -7.95 -11.49 9.45
CA LEU A 45 -8.27 -10.34 8.61
C LEU A 45 -9.50 -10.58 7.75
N HIS A 46 -9.59 -11.73 7.09
CA HIS A 46 -10.77 -12.11 6.30
C HIS A 46 -12.05 -12.19 7.13
N ALA A 47 -11.97 -12.74 8.34
CA ALA A 47 -13.10 -12.82 9.25
C ALA A 47 -13.61 -11.40 9.64
N GLU A 48 -12.68 -10.48 9.92
CA GLU A 48 -13.04 -9.09 10.24
C GLU A 48 -13.59 -8.33 9.04
N LEU A 49 -13.07 -8.56 7.83
CA LEU A 49 -13.62 -8.01 6.59
C LEU A 49 -15.04 -8.50 6.34
N ALA A 50 -15.27 -9.81 6.49
CA ALA A 50 -16.58 -10.42 6.29
C ALA A 50 -17.64 -9.87 7.27
N ARG A 51 -17.28 -9.66 8.55
CA ARG A 51 -18.18 -9.03 9.55
C ARG A 51 -18.65 -7.63 9.17
N ARG A 52 -17.87 -6.93 8.32
CA ARG A 52 -18.17 -5.57 7.82
C ARG A 52 -18.75 -5.55 6.41
N ALA A 53 -19.12 -6.72 5.87
CA ALA A 53 -19.55 -6.89 4.48
C ALA A 53 -18.54 -6.35 3.45
N LEU A 54 -17.25 -6.32 3.79
CA LEU A 54 -16.17 -5.95 2.91
C LEU A 54 -15.67 -7.20 2.17
N GLN A 55 -16.09 -7.36 0.92
CA GLN A 55 -15.69 -8.51 0.11
C GLN A 55 -14.31 -8.30 -0.50
N VAL A 56 -13.46 -9.32 -0.43
CA VAL A 56 -12.17 -9.36 -1.12
C VAL A 56 -12.39 -9.86 -2.54
N ARG A 57 -11.98 -9.08 -3.55
CA ARG A 57 -12.03 -9.46 -4.97
C ARG A 57 -10.77 -10.18 -5.42
N HIS A 58 -9.64 -9.61 -5.05
CA HIS A 58 -8.33 -10.16 -5.36
C HIS A 58 -7.43 -10.07 -4.15
N GLU A 59 -6.62 -11.07 -3.99
CA GLU A 59 -5.60 -11.09 -2.96
C GLU A 59 -4.29 -11.65 -3.52
N GLN A 60 -3.18 -11.11 -3.05
CA GLN A 60 -1.86 -11.56 -3.43
C GLN A 60 -0.96 -11.55 -2.21
N TYR A 61 -0.17 -12.60 -2.07
CA TYR A 61 0.78 -12.73 -0.97
C TYR A 61 2.17 -13.03 -1.50
N ALA A 62 3.17 -12.54 -0.77
CA ALA A 62 4.56 -12.89 -0.99
C ALA A 62 5.26 -13.06 0.35
N VAL A 63 6.16 -14.02 0.41
CA VAL A 63 7.00 -14.29 1.57
C VAL A 63 8.46 -14.07 1.24
N GLN A 64 9.24 -13.70 2.25
CA GLN A 64 10.66 -13.44 2.15
C GLN A 64 11.39 -14.03 3.35
N HIS A 65 12.72 -14.15 3.28
CA HIS A 65 13.55 -14.68 4.36
C HIS A 65 13.04 -16.04 4.87
N GLN A 66 12.91 -17.00 3.96
CA GLN A 66 12.43 -18.37 4.27
C GLN A 66 11.04 -18.40 4.95
N GLY A 67 10.19 -17.44 4.57
CA GLY A 67 8.82 -17.35 5.12
C GLY A 67 8.71 -16.59 6.44
N SER A 68 9.79 -15.98 6.96
CA SER A 68 9.70 -15.18 8.18
C SER A 68 8.97 -13.85 7.97
N MET A 69 8.97 -13.32 6.74
CA MET A 69 8.29 -12.07 6.38
C MET A 69 7.13 -12.35 5.44
N LEU A 70 6.00 -11.69 5.69
CA LEU A 70 4.81 -11.71 4.84
C LEU A 70 4.50 -10.31 4.34
N PHE A 71 4.19 -10.22 3.06
CA PHE A 71 3.57 -9.07 2.41
C PHE A 71 2.28 -9.54 1.74
N GLY A 72 1.24 -8.72 1.82
CA GLY A 72 -0.05 -9.01 1.18
C GLY A 72 -0.72 -7.76 0.66
N THR A 73 -1.49 -7.90 -0.40
CA THR A 73 -2.41 -6.90 -0.91
C THR A 73 -3.77 -7.53 -1.11
N LEU A 74 -4.81 -6.84 -0.68
CA LEU A 74 -6.20 -7.26 -0.84
C LEU A 74 -6.98 -6.12 -1.51
N ASP A 75 -7.61 -6.40 -2.65
CA ASP A 75 -8.51 -5.48 -3.32
C ASP A 75 -9.93 -5.75 -2.83
N LEU A 76 -10.63 -4.72 -2.41
CA LEU A 76 -11.97 -4.84 -1.84
C LEU A 76 -13.04 -4.41 -2.84
N ALA A 77 -14.16 -5.12 -2.85
CA ALA A 77 -15.37 -4.73 -3.59
C ALA A 77 -16.11 -3.61 -2.83
N TRP A 78 -15.43 -2.48 -2.59
CA TRP A 78 -15.99 -1.37 -1.83
C TRP A 78 -15.38 -0.04 -2.28
N GLY A 79 -16.22 1.01 -2.27
CA GLY A 79 -15.76 2.36 -2.58
C GLY A 79 -15.24 2.52 -3.99
N GLU A 80 -15.84 1.82 -4.95
CA GLU A 80 -15.51 2.00 -6.37
C GLU A 80 -15.92 3.39 -6.83
N THR A 81 -14.95 4.16 -7.24
CA THR A 81 -15.16 5.47 -7.86
C THR A 81 -14.36 5.51 -9.17
N GLY A 82 -15.08 5.39 -10.30
CA GLY A 82 -14.45 5.39 -11.61
C GLY A 82 -13.39 4.30 -11.75
N ASP A 83 -12.13 4.69 -11.92
CA ASP A 83 -10.98 3.79 -12.14
C ASP A 83 -10.28 3.33 -10.86
N SER A 84 -10.87 3.53 -9.68
CA SER A 84 -10.23 3.17 -8.41
C SER A 84 -11.07 2.25 -7.54
N THR A 85 -10.41 1.38 -6.77
CA THR A 85 -11.04 0.49 -5.80
C THR A 85 -10.28 0.53 -4.48
N ALA A 86 -10.96 0.22 -3.39
CA ALA A 86 -10.36 0.12 -2.08
C ALA A 86 -9.33 -1.02 -2.02
N ALA A 87 -8.19 -0.78 -1.39
CA ALA A 87 -7.14 -1.78 -1.22
C ALA A 87 -6.54 -1.75 0.17
N LEU A 88 -6.17 -2.92 0.67
CA LEU A 88 -5.42 -3.11 1.91
C LEU A 88 -4.02 -3.63 1.59
N GLY A 89 -3.00 -3.04 2.24
CA GLY A 89 -1.65 -3.56 2.26
C GLY A 89 -1.34 -4.15 3.62
N LEU A 90 -0.89 -5.40 3.65
CA LEU A 90 -0.50 -6.12 4.85
C LEU A 90 0.99 -6.39 4.83
N ARG A 91 1.67 -6.18 5.95
CA ARG A 91 3.04 -6.66 6.14
C ARG A 91 3.33 -7.03 7.58
N THR A 92 4.14 -8.05 7.77
CA THR A 92 4.56 -8.51 9.10
C THR A 92 5.84 -9.33 9.01
N ALA A 93 6.55 -9.50 10.13
CA ALA A 93 7.71 -10.38 10.18
C ALA A 93 7.81 -11.12 11.52
N ASN A 94 8.12 -12.40 11.43
CA ASN A 94 8.34 -13.31 12.56
C ASN A 94 9.83 -13.44 12.94
N ASP A 95 10.71 -12.57 12.40
CA ASP A 95 12.12 -12.44 12.75
C ASP A 95 12.41 -11.17 13.59
N LYS A 96 11.38 -10.49 14.10
CA LYS A 96 11.44 -9.23 14.85
C LYS A 96 11.89 -8.00 14.04
N SER A 97 12.18 -8.14 12.76
CA SER A 97 12.64 -7.05 11.90
C SER A 97 11.54 -6.03 11.62
N MET A 98 10.26 -6.45 11.72
CA MET A 98 9.13 -5.62 11.33
C MET A 98 7.92 -5.86 12.24
N ALA A 99 7.23 -4.78 12.57
CA ALA A 99 5.92 -4.85 13.24
C ALA A 99 4.83 -5.26 12.24
N LEU A 100 3.76 -5.89 12.73
CA LEU A 100 2.52 -6.03 11.98
C LEU A 100 2.01 -4.64 11.57
N GLN A 101 1.74 -4.45 10.28
CA GLN A 101 1.16 -3.22 9.74
C GLN A 101 0.05 -3.57 8.75
N LEU A 102 -1.04 -2.84 8.87
CA LEU A 102 -2.12 -2.78 7.90
C LEU A 102 -2.19 -1.34 7.39
N ALA A 103 -1.98 -1.17 6.10
CA ALA A 103 -2.13 0.09 5.40
C ALA A 103 -3.36 0.04 4.51
N VAL A 104 -3.94 1.19 4.32
CA VAL A 104 -5.15 1.34 3.51
C VAL A 104 -4.87 2.27 2.35
N GLY A 105 -5.41 1.96 1.20
CA GLY A 105 -5.20 2.76 0.01
C GLY A 105 -6.32 2.61 -1.01
N LEU A 106 -6.16 3.33 -2.11
CA LEU A 106 -6.91 3.12 -3.33
C LEU A 106 -5.99 2.47 -4.36
N LYS A 107 -6.48 1.42 -4.98
CA LYS A 107 -5.87 0.85 -6.18
C LYS A 107 -6.48 1.52 -7.39
N ILE A 108 -5.63 2.00 -8.28
CA ILE A 108 -6.06 2.59 -9.54
C ILE A 108 -6.05 1.48 -10.57
N LEU A 109 -7.24 1.10 -11.03
CA LEU A 109 -7.46 -0.03 -11.94
C LEU A 109 -6.71 0.12 -13.28
N VAL A 110 -6.52 1.35 -13.74
CA VAL A 110 -5.93 1.62 -15.07
C VAL A 110 -4.41 1.51 -15.09
N CYS A 111 -3.74 1.67 -13.95
CA CYS A 111 -2.27 1.73 -13.87
C CYS A 111 -1.68 0.78 -12.83
N ASP A 112 -2.45 -0.05 -12.15
CA ASP A 112 -2.01 -0.89 -11.03
C ASP A 112 -1.24 -0.11 -9.94
N ASN A 113 -1.46 1.19 -9.84
CA ASN A 113 -0.81 2.03 -8.86
C ASN A 113 -1.60 1.97 -7.55
N LEU A 114 -0.96 1.50 -6.48
CA LEU A 114 -1.47 1.66 -5.13
C LEU A 114 -1.19 3.08 -4.67
N ALA A 115 -2.24 3.91 -4.58
CA ALA A 115 -2.16 5.19 -3.91
C ALA A 115 -2.42 4.98 -2.41
N PHE A 116 -1.40 5.16 -1.59
CA PHE A 116 -1.57 5.19 -0.14
C PHE A 116 -1.57 6.65 0.32
N ALA A 117 -2.59 7.06 1.05
CA ALA A 117 -2.57 8.35 1.74
C ALA A 117 -1.63 8.27 2.96
N GLY A 118 -0.94 9.37 3.25
CA GLY A 118 0.16 9.41 4.22
C GLY A 118 -0.15 8.94 5.64
N ASP A 119 -1.38 9.14 6.12
CA ASP A 119 -1.78 8.81 7.50
C ASP A 119 -2.58 7.50 7.64
N LEU A 120 -2.70 6.71 6.58
CA LEU A 120 -3.54 5.52 6.57
C LEU A 120 -2.78 4.22 6.92
N ILE A 121 -1.81 4.29 7.82
CA ILE A 121 -1.44 3.10 8.60
C ILE A 121 -2.59 2.87 9.60
N ALA A 122 -3.53 2.02 9.21
CA ALA A 122 -4.67 1.69 10.05
C ALA A 122 -4.23 0.91 11.31
N LEU A 123 -3.15 0.11 11.18
CA LEU A 123 -2.58 -0.68 12.25
C LEU A 123 -1.06 -0.68 12.20
N ARG A 124 -0.42 -0.47 13.36
CA ARG A 124 0.99 -0.78 13.58
C ARG A 124 1.16 -1.36 14.98
N ARG A 125 1.46 -2.66 15.06
CA ARG A 125 1.60 -3.39 16.31
C ARG A 125 2.85 -4.25 16.32
N LYS A 126 3.61 -4.16 17.40
CA LYS A 126 4.70 -5.11 17.68
C LYS A 126 4.11 -6.46 18.10
N HIS A 127 4.79 -7.53 17.77
CA HIS A 127 4.44 -8.90 18.17
C HIS A 127 4.77 -9.12 19.66
N THR A 128 4.01 -8.51 20.55
CA THR A 128 4.18 -8.66 22.01
C THR A 128 3.13 -9.57 22.60
N ALA A 129 3.34 -10.04 23.82
CA ALA A 129 2.40 -10.91 24.54
C ALA A 129 1.01 -10.29 24.70
N GLY A 130 0.91 -8.95 24.73
CA GLY A 130 -0.35 -8.20 24.82
C GLY A 130 -1.04 -7.92 23.49
N LEU A 131 -0.58 -8.53 22.37
CA LEU A 131 -1.23 -8.39 21.07
C LEU A 131 -2.55 -9.17 21.07
N ASP A 132 -3.66 -8.47 20.87
CA ASP A 132 -4.99 -9.02 20.58
C ASP A 132 -5.29 -8.78 19.10
N LEU A 133 -5.02 -9.79 18.29
CA LEU A 133 -5.07 -9.68 16.84
C LEU A 133 -6.47 -9.30 16.33
N ALA A 134 -7.52 -9.97 16.84
CA ALA A 134 -8.89 -9.73 16.40
C ALA A 134 -9.33 -8.31 16.74
N ARG A 135 -9.11 -7.87 17.97
CA ARG A 135 -9.46 -6.50 18.42
C ARG A 135 -8.66 -5.44 17.66
N ASP A 136 -7.37 -5.66 17.44
CA ASP A 136 -6.52 -4.69 16.77
C ASP A 136 -6.86 -4.56 15.28
N LEU A 137 -7.20 -5.68 14.61
CA LEU A 137 -7.71 -5.67 13.23
C LEU A 137 -9.09 -5.00 13.14
N ALA A 138 -10.01 -5.32 14.06
CA ALA A 138 -11.33 -4.70 14.11
C ALA A 138 -11.22 -3.17 14.16
N ARG A 139 -10.45 -2.63 15.12
CA ARG A 139 -10.22 -1.18 15.24
C ARG A 139 -9.56 -0.56 14.02
N ALA A 140 -8.66 -1.30 13.36
CA ALA A 140 -8.00 -0.83 12.15
C ALA A 140 -9.01 -0.69 11.00
N LEU A 141 -9.88 -1.66 10.81
CA LEU A 141 -10.90 -1.64 9.77
C LEU A 141 -12.00 -0.61 10.05
N ASP A 142 -12.39 -0.39 11.31
CA ASP A 142 -13.32 0.68 11.69
C ASP A 142 -12.75 2.06 11.28
N ARG A 143 -11.48 2.33 11.64
CA ARG A 143 -10.79 3.56 11.22
C ARG A 143 -10.68 3.68 9.71
N TYR A 144 -10.55 2.56 9.01
CA TYR A 144 -10.54 2.56 7.56
C TYR A 144 -11.87 3.03 7.00
N GLN A 145 -12.97 2.45 7.44
CA GLN A 145 -14.30 2.83 6.97
C GLN A 145 -14.60 4.31 7.25
N GLU A 146 -14.18 4.82 8.41
CA GLU A 146 -14.32 6.24 8.76
C GLU A 146 -13.49 7.18 7.86
N ARG A 147 -12.28 6.76 7.47
CA ARG A 147 -11.34 7.61 6.72
C ARG A 147 -11.42 7.45 5.20
N PHE A 148 -12.04 6.40 4.73
CA PHE A 148 -12.11 6.12 3.30
C PHE A 148 -12.76 7.27 2.49
N PRO A 149 -13.85 7.92 2.95
CA PRO A 149 -14.41 9.07 2.25
C PRO A 149 -13.42 10.24 2.11
N LEU A 150 -12.56 10.45 3.10
CA LEU A 150 -11.52 11.49 3.04
C LEU A 150 -10.45 11.17 2.00
N LEU A 151 -10.09 9.88 1.88
CA LEU A 151 -9.15 9.42 0.88
C LEU A 151 -9.71 9.61 -0.54
N THR A 152 -10.96 9.21 -0.78
CA THR A 152 -11.61 9.39 -2.09
C THR A 152 -11.75 10.86 -2.46
N ALA A 153 -12.13 11.72 -1.51
CA ALA A 153 -12.16 13.16 -1.71
C ALA A 153 -10.76 13.73 -2.02
N GLY A 154 -9.72 13.23 -1.34
CA GLY A 154 -8.33 13.60 -1.60
C GLY A 154 -7.89 13.24 -3.03
N VAL A 155 -8.22 12.05 -3.51
CA VAL A 155 -7.95 11.63 -4.89
C VAL A 155 -8.72 12.50 -5.89
N ALA A 156 -10.01 12.73 -5.69
CA ALA A 156 -10.81 13.60 -6.54
C ALA A 156 -10.19 15.02 -6.61
N ARG A 157 -9.70 15.53 -5.50
CA ARG A 157 -8.98 16.81 -5.47
C ARG A 157 -7.70 16.76 -6.31
N LEU A 158 -6.87 15.71 -6.22
CA LEU A 158 -5.69 15.61 -7.08
C LEU A 158 -6.05 15.58 -8.56
N GLN A 159 -7.13 14.91 -8.93
CA GLN A 159 -7.62 14.80 -10.31
C GLN A 159 -8.07 16.14 -10.86
N THR A 160 -8.65 16.99 -10.02
CA THR A 160 -9.19 18.30 -10.41
C THR A 160 -8.25 19.47 -10.18
N THR A 161 -7.15 19.30 -9.44
CA THR A 161 -6.19 20.37 -9.16
C THR A 161 -5.23 20.55 -10.33
N PRO A 162 -5.29 21.69 -11.07
CA PRO A 162 -4.36 21.96 -12.14
C PRO A 162 -2.93 22.12 -11.60
N LEU A 163 -1.95 21.68 -12.36
CA LEU A 163 -0.54 21.80 -12.02
C LEU A 163 0.22 22.43 -13.19
N ALA A 164 0.45 23.73 -13.11
CA ALA A 164 1.25 24.44 -14.09
C ALA A 164 2.68 23.90 -14.14
N ASP A 165 3.32 23.95 -15.29
CA ASP A 165 4.66 23.38 -15.53
C ASP A 165 5.72 23.84 -14.52
N ALA A 166 5.74 25.14 -14.17
CA ALA A 166 6.64 25.68 -13.17
C ALA A 166 6.39 25.08 -11.78
N ALA A 167 5.12 24.91 -11.39
CA ALA A 167 4.75 24.28 -10.12
C ALA A 167 5.07 22.77 -10.13
N ALA A 168 4.87 22.09 -11.24
CA ALA A 168 5.27 20.68 -11.39
C ALA A 168 6.77 20.48 -11.17
N LYS A 169 7.60 21.34 -11.76
CA LYS A 169 9.06 21.35 -11.57
C LYS A 169 9.44 21.53 -10.09
N THR A 170 8.74 22.41 -9.38
CA THR A 170 8.97 22.64 -7.94
C THR A 170 8.62 21.40 -7.13
N VAL A 171 7.45 20.79 -7.37
CA VAL A 171 7.04 19.56 -6.65
C VAL A 171 7.98 18.40 -6.98
N ILE A 172 8.41 18.26 -8.25
CA ILE A 172 9.40 17.25 -8.63
C ILE A 172 10.73 17.50 -7.90
N TYR A 173 11.20 18.74 -7.83
CA TYR A 173 12.40 19.07 -7.04
C TYR A 173 12.25 18.64 -5.58
N ASP A 174 11.13 18.96 -4.94
CA ASP A 174 10.85 18.61 -3.54
C ASP A 174 10.82 17.08 -3.30
N LEU A 175 10.30 16.31 -4.25
CA LEU A 175 10.33 14.84 -4.18
C LEU A 175 11.74 14.29 -3.98
N PHE A 176 12.71 14.86 -4.68
CA PHE A 176 14.11 14.42 -4.66
C PHE A 176 14.91 15.08 -3.54
N ALA A 177 14.70 16.37 -3.27
CA ALA A 177 15.33 17.11 -2.17
C ALA A 177 14.97 16.48 -0.81
N GLN A 178 13.71 16.08 -0.63
CA GLN A 178 13.24 15.36 0.54
C GLN A 178 13.56 13.85 0.53
N ARG A 179 14.21 13.34 -0.51
CA ARG A 179 14.55 11.91 -0.66
C ARG A 179 13.32 10.99 -0.52
N ILE A 180 12.18 11.39 -1.08
CA ILE A 180 10.96 10.56 -1.12
C ILE A 180 11.20 9.39 -2.06
N VAL A 181 11.82 9.66 -3.21
CA VAL A 181 12.27 8.65 -4.18
C VAL A 181 13.76 8.83 -4.47
N PRO A 182 14.48 7.74 -4.83
CA PRO A 182 15.90 7.82 -5.17
C PRO A 182 16.15 8.73 -6.39
N LEU A 183 17.25 9.50 -6.35
CA LEU A 183 17.61 10.45 -7.41
C LEU A 183 17.71 9.80 -8.81
N ARG A 184 18.09 8.53 -8.89
CA ARG A 184 18.12 7.78 -10.16
C ARG A 184 16.77 7.73 -10.89
N PHE A 185 15.66 7.98 -10.21
CA PHE A 185 14.33 8.02 -10.82
C PHE A 185 13.96 9.39 -11.37
N PHE A 186 14.77 10.43 -11.16
CA PHE A 186 14.47 11.77 -11.64
C PHE A 186 14.10 11.79 -13.14
N PRO A 187 14.96 11.32 -14.08
CA PRO A 187 14.62 11.34 -15.49
C PRO A 187 13.38 10.52 -15.83
N LEU A 188 13.14 9.42 -15.11
CA LEU A 188 11.98 8.56 -15.33
C LEU A 188 10.68 9.22 -14.87
N VAL A 189 10.69 9.93 -13.73
CA VAL A 189 9.53 10.69 -13.23
C VAL A 189 9.19 11.82 -14.17
N VAL A 190 10.21 12.61 -14.60
CA VAL A 190 10.01 13.73 -15.54
C VAL A 190 9.42 13.24 -16.86
N ARG A 191 9.99 12.17 -17.40
CA ARG A 191 9.51 11.56 -18.64
C ARG A 191 8.08 11.02 -18.49
N ALA A 192 7.81 10.23 -17.44
CA ALA A 192 6.48 9.69 -17.20
C ALA A 192 5.44 10.81 -17.08
N TYR A 193 5.75 11.87 -16.34
CA TYR A 193 4.85 13.01 -16.18
C TYR A 193 4.51 13.67 -17.51
N HIS A 194 5.51 14.09 -18.28
CA HIS A 194 5.28 14.87 -19.51
C HIS A 194 4.81 14.03 -20.70
N GLU A 195 5.34 12.81 -20.89
CA GLU A 195 5.09 12.01 -22.09
C GLU A 195 3.93 11.02 -21.94
N VAL A 196 3.56 10.64 -20.70
CA VAL A 196 2.55 9.60 -20.43
C VAL A 196 1.36 10.16 -19.66
N ASP A 197 1.60 10.73 -18.48
CA ASP A 197 0.51 11.02 -17.54
C ASP A 197 -0.19 12.35 -17.84
N VAL A 198 0.54 13.41 -18.27
CA VAL A 198 -0.10 14.66 -18.73
C VAL A 198 -0.96 14.45 -19.99
N PRO A 199 -0.53 13.74 -21.02
CA PRO A 199 -1.40 13.41 -22.16
C PRO A 199 -2.65 12.62 -21.78
N ARG A 200 -2.58 11.80 -20.72
CA ARG A 200 -3.67 10.94 -20.29
C ARG A 200 -4.65 11.63 -19.34
N TYR A 201 -4.16 12.41 -18.38
CA TYR A 201 -4.94 12.95 -17.26
C TYR A 201 -5.00 14.47 -17.24
N GLY A 202 -4.36 15.14 -18.20
CA GLY A 202 -4.13 16.58 -18.16
C GLY A 202 -3.02 16.99 -17.18
N PRO A 203 -2.61 18.27 -17.18
CA PRO A 203 -1.59 18.80 -16.29
C PRO A 203 -2.18 18.99 -14.88
N THR A 204 -2.24 17.92 -14.10
CA THR A 204 -2.86 17.87 -12.76
C THR A 204 -1.90 17.27 -11.73
N LEU A 205 -2.19 17.47 -10.45
CA LEU A 205 -1.50 16.77 -9.36
C LEU A 205 -1.65 15.26 -9.48
N TRP A 206 -2.76 14.78 -10.08
CA TRP A 206 -3.00 13.38 -10.34
C TRP A 206 -2.01 12.79 -11.35
N ALA A 207 -1.76 13.49 -12.46
CA ALA A 207 -0.75 13.08 -13.42
C ALA A 207 0.62 12.93 -12.75
N LEU A 208 1.04 13.90 -11.93
CA LEU A 208 2.31 13.82 -11.21
C LEU A 208 2.32 12.66 -10.19
N HIS A 209 1.23 12.45 -9.45
CA HIS A 209 1.11 11.33 -8.54
C HIS A 209 1.32 9.99 -9.26
N ASN A 210 0.70 9.80 -10.43
CA ASN A 210 0.84 8.56 -11.23
C ASN A 210 2.26 8.39 -11.75
N ALA A 211 2.88 9.44 -12.28
CA ALA A 211 4.26 9.42 -12.75
C ALA A 211 5.24 8.94 -11.67
N VAL A 212 5.06 9.44 -10.44
CA VAL A 212 5.91 9.06 -9.29
C VAL A 212 5.62 7.63 -8.83
N THR A 213 4.34 7.27 -8.68
CA THR A 213 3.96 5.93 -8.17
C THR A 213 4.35 4.83 -9.14
N ALA A 214 4.35 5.09 -10.44
CA ALA A 214 4.90 4.15 -11.44
C ALA A 214 6.37 3.79 -11.17
N GLN A 215 7.18 4.74 -10.70
CA GLN A 215 8.59 4.50 -10.37
C GLN A 215 8.76 3.85 -8.99
N ILE A 216 7.91 4.18 -8.03
CA ILE A 216 7.92 3.59 -6.68
C ILE A 216 7.76 2.06 -6.75
N LYS A 217 7.03 1.53 -7.73
CA LYS A 217 6.89 0.08 -7.97
C LYS A 217 8.21 -0.65 -8.14
N ALA A 218 9.24 0.02 -8.65
CA ALA A 218 10.58 -0.57 -8.82
C ALA A 218 11.40 -0.62 -7.50
N LEU A 219 10.87 -0.10 -6.39
CA LEU A 219 11.51 -0.16 -5.09
C LEU A 219 11.16 -1.47 -4.36
N PRO A 220 12.06 -1.96 -3.50
CA PRO A 220 11.72 -3.04 -2.56
C PRO A 220 10.49 -2.67 -1.70
N PRO A 221 9.70 -3.65 -1.22
CA PRO A 221 8.41 -3.40 -0.57
C PRO A 221 8.45 -2.38 0.59
N GLY A 222 9.47 -2.44 1.46
CA GLY A 222 9.60 -1.52 2.58
C GLY A 222 9.87 -0.07 2.16
N PRO A 223 10.88 0.20 1.32
CA PRO A 223 11.09 1.51 0.71
C PRO A 223 9.90 2.01 -0.10
N ALA A 224 9.26 1.16 -0.92
CA ALA A 224 8.09 1.51 -1.71
C ALA A 224 6.96 2.02 -0.81
N PHE A 225 6.64 1.29 0.25
CA PHE A 225 5.63 1.68 1.22
C PHE A 225 5.90 3.06 1.83
N ARG A 226 7.15 3.32 2.30
CA ARG A 226 7.52 4.62 2.86
C ARG A 226 7.45 5.76 1.84
N ALA A 227 7.91 5.50 0.61
CA ALA A 227 7.87 6.49 -0.46
C ALA A 227 6.42 6.88 -0.80
N THR A 228 5.51 5.91 -0.90
CA THR A 228 4.09 6.15 -1.18
C THR A 228 3.42 6.98 -0.07
N LEU A 229 3.68 6.67 1.21
CA LEU A 229 3.16 7.46 2.32
C LEU A 229 3.65 8.92 2.26
N ARG A 230 4.94 9.13 2.04
CA ARG A 230 5.53 10.48 1.98
C ARG A 230 5.08 11.26 0.75
N LEU A 231 4.89 10.58 -0.39
CA LEU A 231 4.29 11.18 -1.57
C LEU A 231 2.87 11.67 -1.27
N GLY A 232 2.05 10.85 -0.63
CA GLY A 232 0.70 11.25 -0.20
C GLY A 232 0.73 12.50 0.68
N GLN A 233 1.64 12.57 1.65
CA GLN A 233 1.82 13.75 2.52
C GLN A 233 2.23 14.99 1.71
N LEU A 234 3.21 14.87 0.80
CA LEU A 234 3.68 15.98 -0.04
C LEU A 234 2.54 16.54 -0.92
N LEU A 235 1.70 15.67 -1.46
CA LEU A 235 0.56 16.05 -2.32
C LEU A 235 -0.72 16.37 -1.53
N GLY A 236 -0.65 16.34 -0.20
CA GLY A 236 -1.77 16.68 0.68
C GLY A 236 -2.89 15.64 0.71
N LEU A 237 -2.61 14.38 0.40
CA LEU A 237 -3.51 13.25 0.68
C LEU A 237 -3.43 12.96 2.20
N ARG A 238 -4.31 13.58 2.99
CA ARG A 238 -4.42 13.40 4.44
C ARG A 238 -5.77 12.82 4.82
#